data_cc077cb5a6579700ef4df3adbaac8703
#
_entry.id   cc077cb5a6579700ef4df3adbaac8703
#
_cell.length_a   1.000
_cell.length_b   1.000
_cell.length_c   1.000
_cell.angle_alpha   90.00
_cell.angle_beta   90.00
_cell.angle_gamma   90.00
#
_symmetry.space_group_name_H-M   'P 1'
#
loop_
_entity.id
_entity.type
_entity.pdbx_description
1 polymer ?
#
loop_
_entity_poly.entity_id
_entity_poly.type
_entity_poly.pdbx_seq_one_letter_code
_entity_poly.pdbx_strand_id
1 'polypeptide(L)'
;MKQSFFFLLPAFLLLACQQEASTQPSSDAQSSADEQSQPIEAPAPTLVGDSTLTLPAQRYAALVDDKASLKTLAKVDSLVQADMMDIRQRAQVVYYPFSGPDFLYPYTLFPDADTYVMLGLEKTGSPILDDCEADSVANHKDVAKAYANALRVYLNSSFFRTNSMRNDLSSTTIDGIIPVISMLMAKSDCQIISITYKQLGDDGTMTDSEKKSSWVEIRFFRNSTPQHEQTLYYFSCNAADSGLPARLHQYLNRSLEGRQVVTFLKAASYLMHKSYFSKIRNTILHHSFAVLQDDSGIPYRFFASDWDVTLYGTYKRPLRLFAEMTYQEDLDSLYMGPDVRPLDFRIGYNKPSNWMCSRKK
;
A
#
# COMPACT_ATOMS: atom_id res chain seq x y z
N MET A 1 -6.70 27.83 44.03
CA MET A 1 -6.00 29.05 43.61
C MET A 1 -5.95 29.04 42.08
N LYS A 2 -6.66 29.98 41.48
CA LYS A 2 -6.77 30.20 40.02
C LYS A 2 -5.57 31.03 39.57
N GLN A 3 -4.96 30.72 38.47
CA GLN A 3 -4.23 31.71 37.65
C GLN A 3 -4.52 31.45 36.19
N SER A 4 -5.27 32.36 35.61
CA SER A 4 -5.50 32.57 34.18
C SER A 4 -4.30 33.33 33.61
N PHE A 5 -3.82 32.93 32.43
CA PHE A 5 -2.96 33.78 31.61
C PHE A 5 -3.65 34.06 30.28
N PHE A 6 -4.00 35.33 30.13
CA PHE A 6 -4.34 35.97 28.85
C PHE A 6 -3.08 36.29 28.10
N PHE A 7 -3.04 36.04 26.79
CA PHE A 7 -2.11 36.71 25.89
C PHE A 7 -2.83 37.33 24.70
N LEU A 8 -2.53 38.64 24.57
CA LEU A 8 -3.05 39.56 23.57
C LEU A 8 -2.50 39.33 22.17
N LEU A 9 -3.37 39.57 21.18
CA LEU A 9 -2.98 39.90 19.79
C LEU A 9 -2.44 41.33 19.72
N PRO A 10 -1.58 41.61 18.74
CA PRO A 10 -1.63 42.94 18.11
C PRO A 10 -1.99 42.88 16.63
N ALA A 11 -2.98 43.67 16.30
CA ALA A 11 -3.32 44.14 14.98
C ALA A 11 -2.24 45.10 14.44
N PHE A 12 -1.88 45.01 13.17
CA PHE A 12 -1.17 46.07 12.47
C PHE A 12 -1.92 46.52 11.22
N LEU A 13 -2.06 47.83 11.16
CA LEU A 13 -2.80 48.62 10.18
C LEU A 13 -2.13 48.67 8.82
N LEU A 14 -2.98 48.79 7.80
CA LEU A 14 -2.73 49.30 6.44
C LEU A 14 -2.12 50.72 6.43
N LEU A 15 -1.19 50.97 5.54
CA LEU A 15 -1.01 52.32 4.96
C LEU A 15 -0.69 52.18 3.47
N ALA A 16 -1.58 52.77 2.66
CA ALA A 16 -1.40 53.06 1.25
C ALA A 16 -0.64 54.39 1.08
N CYS A 17 0.22 54.48 0.08
CA CYS A 17 0.58 55.72 -0.53
C CYS A 17 0.76 55.57 -2.02
N GLN A 18 -0.07 56.27 -2.79
CA GLN A 18 0.09 56.61 -4.20
C GLN A 18 1.11 57.76 -4.31
N GLN A 19 1.89 57.78 -5.39
CA GLN A 19 2.16 59.04 -6.09
C GLN A 19 2.64 58.79 -7.53
N GLU A 20 2.21 59.73 -8.41
CA GLU A 20 2.21 59.75 -9.86
C GLU A 20 3.51 60.26 -10.50
N ALA A 21 3.70 59.81 -11.73
CA ALA A 21 4.07 60.53 -12.99
C ALA A 21 5.33 61.40 -13.10
N SER A 22 6.19 61.14 -14.05
CA SER A 22 6.27 61.89 -15.34
C SER A 22 7.55 61.63 -16.16
N THR A 23 7.32 61.51 -17.49
CA THR A 23 8.15 61.96 -18.66
C THR A 23 9.36 61.15 -19.13
N GLN A 24 9.22 60.74 -20.38
CA GLN A 24 10.19 60.27 -21.40
C GLN A 24 11.12 61.41 -21.92
N PRO A 25 12.00 61.18 -22.96
CA PRO A 25 12.69 60.00 -23.49
C PRO A 25 14.18 60.22 -23.81
N SER A 26 14.95 59.17 -24.09
CA SER A 26 15.95 59.15 -25.19
C SER A 26 16.60 57.78 -25.39
N SER A 27 16.46 57.30 -26.52
CA SER A 27 17.22 56.58 -27.58
C SER A 27 18.43 55.72 -27.22
N ASP A 28 18.44 54.56 -27.92
CA ASP A 28 19.53 53.77 -28.48
C ASP A 28 20.36 52.85 -27.58
N ALA A 29 20.09 51.52 -27.68
CA ALA A 29 21.03 50.56 -28.26
C ALA A 29 20.47 49.13 -28.19
N GLN A 30 20.42 48.49 -29.35
CA GLN A 30 20.14 47.08 -29.56
C GLN A 30 21.15 46.19 -28.80
N SER A 31 20.63 45.20 -28.03
CA SER A 31 21.30 43.93 -27.82
C SER A 31 20.23 42.86 -27.64
N SER A 32 20.08 42.04 -28.65
CA SER A 32 19.27 40.87 -28.69
C SER A 32 19.84 39.81 -27.71
N ALA A 33 19.08 39.52 -26.67
CA ALA A 33 19.20 38.26 -25.92
C ALA A 33 17.80 37.64 -25.91
N ASP A 34 17.63 36.61 -26.73
CA ASP A 34 16.47 35.69 -26.67
C ASP A 34 16.46 35.00 -25.31
N GLU A 35 15.77 35.59 -24.37
CA GLU A 35 15.34 34.92 -23.16
C GLU A 35 14.09 34.09 -23.51
N GLN A 36 14.30 32.83 -23.88
CA GLN A 36 13.24 31.84 -24.00
C GLN A 36 12.60 31.68 -22.60
N SER A 37 11.51 32.42 -22.39
CA SER A 37 10.60 32.15 -21.25
C SER A 37 10.03 30.74 -21.42
N GLN A 38 10.52 29.80 -20.61
CA GLN A 38 9.87 28.49 -20.45
C GLN A 38 8.41 28.74 -20.05
N PRO A 39 7.45 28.05 -20.67
CA PRO A 39 6.06 28.14 -20.23
C PRO A 39 5.97 27.69 -18.76
N ILE A 40 5.47 28.57 -17.89
CA ILE A 40 5.12 28.21 -16.52
C ILE A 40 3.99 27.19 -16.64
N GLU A 41 4.32 25.93 -16.41
CA GLU A 41 3.34 24.85 -16.39
C GLU A 41 2.33 25.15 -15.26
N ALA A 42 1.06 25.23 -15.60
CA ALA A 42 0.01 25.48 -14.62
C ALA A 42 0.05 24.36 -13.56
N PRO A 43 -0.10 24.67 -12.26
CA PRO A 43 -0.09 23.65 -11.23
C PRO A 43 -1.18 22.61 -11.50
N ALA A 44 -0.84 21.33 -11.34
CA ALA A 44 -1.78 20.23 -11.52
C ALA A 44 -3.04 20.46 -10.67
N PRO A 45 -4.23 20.14 -11.18
CA PRO A 45 -5.47 20.36 -10.47
C PRO A 45 -5.47 19.53 -9.16
N THR A 46 -5.96 20.13 -8.08
CA THR A 46 -6.15 19.45 -6.80
C THR A 46 -7.30 18.45 -6.92
N LEU A 47 -7.04 17.18 -6.59
CA LEU A 47 -8.05 16.13 -6.59
C LEU A 47 -9.03 16.31 -5.43
N VAL A 48 -10.25 15.87 -5.63
CA VAL A 48 -11.33 15.88 -4.62
C VAL A 48 -11.76 14.44 -4.35
N GLY A 49 -11.76 14.05 -3.08
CA GLY A 49 -12.25 12.75 -2.65
C GLY A 49 -13.78 12.68 -2.65
N ASP A 50 -14.30 11.48 -2.87
CA ASP A 50 -15.74 11.20 -2.68
C ASP A 50 -16.02 11.07 -1.17
N SER A 51 -16.78 12.02 -0.64
CA SER A 51 -17.11 12.07 0.79
C SER A 51 -18.00 10.89 1.21
N THR A 52 -18.85 10.38 0.33
CA THR A 52 -19.72 9.23 0.64
C THR A 52 -18.94 7.94 0.85
N LEU A 53 -17.74 7.83 0.29
CA LEU A 53 -16.81 6.72 0.46
C LEU A 53 -15.81 6.96 1.60
N THR A 54 -15.32 8.20 1.71
CA THR A 54 -14.22 8.56 2.62
C THR A 54 -14.69 8.75 4.06
N LEU A 55 -15.80 9.45 4.30
CA LEU A 55 -16.27 9.75 5.66
C LEU A 55 -16.61 8.51 6.48
N PRO A 56 -17.32 7.48 5.97
CA PRO A 56 -17.55 6.25 6.70
C PRO A 56 -16.24 5.55 7.07
N ALA A 57 -15.29 5.50 6.13
CA ALA A 57 -13.98 4.90 6.35
C ALA A 57 -13.21 5.62 7.47
N GLN A 58 -13.18 6.95 7.50
CA GLN A 58 -12.56 7.77 8.54
C GLN A 58 -13.24 7.58 9.90
N ARG A 59 -14.58 7.56 9.94
CA ARG A 59 -15.36 7.33 11.17
C ARG A 59 -14.96 6.02 11.84
N TYR A 60 -14.91 4.92 11.08
CA TYR A 60 -14.53 3.62 11.62
C TYR A 60 -13.03 3.50 11.92
N ALA A 61 -12.19 4.13 11.13
CA ALA A 61 -10.75 4.22 11.39
C ALA A 61 -10.45 4.83 12.77
N ALA A 62 -11.20 5.86 13.17
CA ALA A 62 -11.04 6.52 14.48
C ALA A 62 -11.42 5.61 15.66
N LEU A 63 -12.26 4.59 15.46
CA LEU A 63 -12.75 3.70 16.52
C LEU A 63 -11.85 2.46 16.74
N VAL A 64 -10.93 2.18 15.85
CA VAL A 64 -10.04 1.02 15.94
C VAL A 64 -8.71 1.41 16.57
N ASP A 65 -8.40 0.84 17.75
CA ASP A 65 -7.09 1.02 18.41
C ASP A 65 -6.00 0.26 17.64
N ASP A 66 -5.01 1.00 17.15
CA ASP A 66 -3.91 0.50 16.33
C ASP A 66 -2.53 0.98 16.81
N LYS A 67 -2.43 1.51 18.02
CA LYS A 67 -1.17 2.07 18.56
C LYS A 67 0.02 1.14 18.44
N ALA A 68 -0.16 -0.15 18.68
CA ALA A 68 0.91 -1.14 18.55
C ALA A 68 1.33 -1.32 17.08
N SER A 69 0.37 -1.30 16.15
CA SER A 69 0.61 -1.37 14.72
C SER A 69 1.34 -0.13 14.22
N LEU A 70 0.88 1.07 14.60
CA LEU A 70 1.52 2.34 14.24
C LEU A 70 2.98 2.42 14.71
N LYS A 71 3.27 1.94 15.92
CA LYS A 71 4.65 1.84 16.41
C LYS A 71 5.51 0.91 15.55
N THR A 72 4.95 -0.19 15.09
CA THR A 72 5.65 -1.12 14.20
C THR A 72 5.86 -0.49 12.82
N LEU A 73 4.84 0.17 12.25
CA LEU A 73 4.94 0.84 10.95
C LEU A 73 5.96 1.98 10.96
N ALA A 74 6.06 2.75 12.06
CA ALA A 74 7.11 3.76 12.22
C ALA A 74 8.53 3.17 12.17
N LYS A 75 8.73 1.98 12.73
CA LYS A 75 10.02 1.26 12.65
C LYS A 75 10.29 0.72 11.24
N VAL A 76 9.24 0.22 10.57
CA VAL A 76 9.33 -0.18 9.15
C VAL A 76 9.76 1.01 8.30
N ASP A 77 9.12 2.17 8.47
CA ASP A 77 9.46 3.39 7.75
C ASP A 77 10.91 3.83 8.03
N SER A 78 11.34 3.81 9.30
CA SER A 78 12.73 4.13 9.68
C SER A 78 13.74 3.20 9.02
N LEU A 79 13.47 1.90 8.92
CA LEU A 79 14.35 0.96 8.22
C LEU A 79 14.42 1.28 6.73
N VAL A 80 13.30 1.59 6.09
CA VAL A 80 13.29 1.94 4.67
C VAL A 80 14.05 3.24 4.42
N GLN A 81 13.89 4.24 5.28
CA GLN A 81 14.65 5.49 5.19
C GLN A 81 16.16 5.28 5.34
N ALA A 82 16.57 4.35 6.18
CA ALA A 82 18.00 4.06 6.40
C ALA A 82 18.62 3.25 5.25
N ASP A 83 17.91 2.24 4.73
CA ASP A 83 18.55 1.18 3.95
C ASP A 83 17.90 0.92 2.57
N MET A 84 16.74 1.50 2.26
CA MET A 84 15.95 1.14 1.08
C MET A 84 15.35 2.35 0.34
N MET A 85 15.91 3.55 0.52
CA MET A 85 15.41 4.75 -0.16
C MET A 85 15.56 4.66 -1.67
N ASP A 86 16.59 3.99 -2.15
CA ASP A 86 16.80 3.67 -3.57
C ASP A 86 15.62 2.89 -4.17
N ILE A 87 15.10 1.91 -3.44
CA ILE A 87 13.93 1.12 -3.85
C ILE A 87 12.66 1.98 -3.75
N ARG A 88 12.47 2.68 -2.61
CA ARG A 88 11.27 3.51 -2.37
C ARG A 88 11.08 4.56 -3.45
N GLN A 89 12.12 5.31 -3.79
CA GLN A 89 12.07 6.39 -4.78
C GLN A 89 11.87 5.90 -6.21
N ARG A 90 12.30 4.67 -6.51
CA ARG A 90 12.21 4.08 -7.83
C ARG A 90 10.86 3.38 -8.06
N ALA A 91 10.18 2.92 -7.00
CA ALA A 91 8.99 2.09 -7.09
C ALA A 91 7.80 2.86 -7.71
N GLN A 92 7.36 2.45 -8.89
CA GLN A 92 6.13 2.92 -9.54
C GLN A 92 4.95 1.98 -9.26
N VAL A 93 5.22 0.68 -9.17
CA VAL A 93 4.21 -0.34 -8.90
C VAL A 93 4.62 -1.19 -7.72
N VAL A 94 3.72 -1.31 -6.75
CA VAL A 94 3.83 -2.28 -5.66
C VAL A 94 2.99 -3.50 -5.99
N TYR A 95 3.64 -4.63 -6.24
CA TYR A 95 2.97 -5.90 -6.47
C TYR A 95 2.96 -6.72 -5.18
N TYR A 96 1.77 -7.00 -4.65
CA TYR A 96 1.60 -7.71 -3.37
C TYR A 96 0.62 -8.89 -3.51
N PRO A 97 1.03 -10.01 -4.10
CA PRO A 97 0.25 -11.25 -4.06
C PRO A 97 0.16 -11.79 -2.63
N PHE A 98 -0.95 -12.44 -2.29
CA PHE A 98 -1.27 -12.93 -0.94
C PHE A 98 -1.45 -11.84 0.12
N SER A 99 -1.80 -10.64 -0.31
CA SER A 99 -1.98 -9.48 0.56
C SER A 99 -3.20 -9.58 1.47
N GLY A 100 -4.30 -10.23 1.00
CA GLY A 100 -5.61 -9.92 1.58
C GLY A 100 -5.84 -8.40 1.54
N PRO A 101 -6.47 -7.79 2.54
CA PRO A 101 -6.70 -6.35 2.60
C PRO A 101 -5.53 -5.54 3.20
N ASP A 102 -4.31 -6.09 3.30
CA ASP A 102 -3.17 -5.42 3.93
C ASP A 102 -2.66 -4.23 3.13
N PHE A 103 -3.28 -3.08 3.30
CA PHE A 103 -2.86 -1.84 2.68
C PHE A 103 -1.78 -1.09 3.47
N LEU A 104 -1.77 -1.18 4.81
CA LEU A 104 -0.88 -0.36 5.64
C LEU A 104 0.60 -0.61 5.38
N TYR A 105 1.02 -1.87 5.28
CA TYR A 105 2.43 -2.20 5.09
C TYR A 105 2.96 -1.77 3.72
N PRO A 106 2.34 -2.16 2.58
CA PRO A 106 2.83 -1.72 1.27
C PRO A 106 2.78 -0.20 1.10
N TYR A 107 1.79 0.47 1.69
CA TYR A 107 1.70 1.92 1.65
C TYR A 107 2.77 2.60 2.51
N THR A 108 3.05 2.11 3.72
CA THR A 108 4.14 2.62 4.56
C THR A 108 5.51 2.44 3.89
N LEU A 109 5.72 1.32 3.20
CA LEU A 109 6.96 1.05 2.48
C LEU A 109 7.15 1.97 1.27
N PHE A 110 6.08 2.21 0.51
CA PHE A 110 6.11 2.86 -0.81
C PHE A 110 4.97 3.87 -0.98
N PRO A 111 4.91 4.94 -0.15
CA PRO A 111 3.76 5.85 -0.13
C PRO A 111 3.58 6.68 -1.41
N ASP A 112 4.61 6.76 -2.25
CA ASP A 112 4.62 7.55 -3.47
C ASP A 112 4.52 6.68 -4.75
N ALA A 113 4.26 5.36 -4.62
CA ALA A 113 4.03 4.51 -5.78
C ALA A 113 2.68 4.86 -6.45
N ASP A 114 2.65 4.85 -7.78
CA ASP A 114 1.45 5.19 -8.55
C ASP A 114 0.37 4.11 -8.46
N THR A 115 0.81 2.83 -8.35
CA THR A 115 -0.10 1.69 -8.47
C THR A 115 0.23 0.61 -7.44
N TYR A 116 -0.81 0.10 -6.79
CA TYR A 116 -0.76 -1.06 -5.90
C TYR A 116 -1.57 -2.20 -6.53
N VAL A 117 -0.94 -3.34 -6.76
CA VAL A 117 -1.58 -4.53 -7.33
C VAL A 117 -1.61 -5.61 -6.25
N MET A 118 -2.77 -5.87 -5.70
CA MET A 118 -2.99 -6.74 -4.56
C MET A 118 -3.84 -7.96 -4.96
N LEU A 119 -3.46 -9.14 -4.46
CA LEU A 119 -4.22 -10.38 -4.68
C LEU A 119 -4.51 -11.06 -3.35
N GLY A 120 -5.72 -11.62 -3.24
CA GLY A 120 -6.14 -12.41 -2.08
C GLY A 120 -7.27 -13.38 -2.42
N LEU A 121 -7.67 -14.19 -1.44
CA LEU A 121 -8.78 -15.14 -1.57
C LEU A 121 -10.10 -14.55 -1.09
N GLU A 122 -10.04 -13.41 -0.41
CA GLU A 122 -11.19 -12.73 0.14
C GLU A 122 -12.00 -12.08 -0.98
N LYS A 123 -13.34 -12.14 -0.87
CA LYS A 123 -14.23 -11.47 -1.85
C LYS A 123 -14.08 -9.94 -1.78
N THR A 124 -14.30 -9.27 -2.87
CA THR A 124 -14.28 -7.80 -2.95
C THR A 124 -15.32 -7.16 -2.04
N GLY A 125 -16.56 -7.65 -2.07
CA GLY A 125 -17.66 -7.10 -1.27
C GLY A 125 -18.17 -5.76 -1.77
N SER A 126 -18.61 -4.90 -0.86
CA SER A 126 -19.18 -3.58 -1.16
C SER A 126 -18.63 -2.52 -0.23
N PRO A 127 -18.50 -1.26 -0.68
CA PRO A 127 -18.19 -0.15 0.22
C PRO A 127 -19.30 0.03 1.26
N ILE A 128 -18.95 0.52 2.45
CA ILE A 128 -19.92 1.06 3.39
C ILE A 128 -20.15 2.51 2.96
N LEU A 129 -21.37 2.82 2.58
CA LEU A 129 -21.78 4.17 2.24
C LEU A 129 -22.34 4.87 3.48
N ASP A 130 -22.29 6.20 3.49
CA ASP A 130 -22.94 7.02 4.53
C ASP A 130 -24.43 7.14 4.18
N ASP A 131 -25.21 6.19 4.66
CA ASP A 131 -26.68 6.32 4.63
C ASP A 131 -27.09 7.27 5.77
N CYS A 132 -27.22 8.54 5.45
CA CYS A 132 -27.61 9.58 6.41
C CYS A 132 -28.95 9.31 7.13
N GLU A 133 -29.78 8.40 6.60
CA GLU A 133 -31.06 8.01 7.17
C GLU A 133 -31.01 6.79 8.12
N ALA A 134 -29.93 5.99 8.06
CA ALA A 134 -29.79 4.76 8.87
C ALA A 134 -29.00 4.96 10.18
N ASP A 135 -28.81 6.19 10.62
CA ASP A 135 -27.94 6.59 11.73
C ASP A 135 -28.50 6.23 13.12
N SER A 136 -28.67 4.93 13.39
CA SER A 136 -28.79 4.51 14.78
C SER A 136 -27.40 4.30 15.38
N VAL A 137 -27.12 4.92 16.53
CA VAL A 137 -25.87 4.73 17.31
C VAL A 137 -25.57 3.25 17.57
N ALA A 138 -26.59 2.40 17.57
CA ALA A 138 -26.45 0.95 17.69
C ALA A 138 -25.74 0.34 16.47
N ASN A 139 -26.08 0.76 15.25
CA ASN A 139 -25.49 0.24 14.03
C ASN A 139 -23.99 0.56 13.93
N HIS A 140 -23.58 1.78 14.34
CA HIS A 140 -22.16 2.16 14.35
C HIS A 140 -21.32 1.32 15.32
N LYS A 141 -21.87 0.94 16.49
CA LYS A 141 -21.18 0.07 17.44
C LYS A 141 -20.94 -1.33 16.89
N ASP A 142 -21.91 -1.89 16.17
CA ASP A 142 -21.80 -3.20 15.57
C ASP A 142 -20.80 -3.21 14.41
N VAL A 143 -20.77 -2.18 13.58
CA VAL A 143 -19.76 -2.01 12.53
C VAL A 143 -18.36 -1.87 13.15
N ALA A 144 -18.17 -1.01 14.15
CA ALA A 144 -16.90 -0.84 14.84
C ALA A 144 -16.41 -2.15 15.48
N LYS A 145 -17.30 -2.93 16.10
CA LYS A 145 -16.98 -4.24 16.65
C LYS A 145 -16.58 -5.25 15.57
N ALA A 146 -17.26 -5.24 14.43
CA ALA A 146 -16.92 -6.10 13.29
C ALA A 146 -15.51 -5.78 12.75
N TYR A 147 -15.16 -4.50 12.59
CA TYR A 147 -13.79 -4.09 12.22
C TYR A 147 -12.77 -4.51 13.27
N ALA A 148 -13.02 -4.26 14.54
CA ALA A 148 -12.11 -4.64 15.63
C ALA A 148 -11.85 -6.15 15.64
N ASN A 149 -12.85 -6.98 15.38
CA ASN A 149 -12.71 -8.44 15.27
C ASN A 149 -11.89 -8.84 14.03
N ALA A 150 -12.23 -8.31 12.85
CA ALA A 150 -11.55 -8.62 11.59
C ALA A 150 -10.06 -8.22 11.64
N LEU A 151 -9.74 -7.12 12.28
CA LEU A 151 -8.39 -6.59 12.37
C LEU A 151 -7.58 -7.08 13.57
N ARG A 152 -8.20 -7.71 14.56
CA ARG A 152 -7.55 -8.09 15.82
C ARG A 152 -6.23 -8.85 15.64
N VAL A 153 -6.20 -9.83 14.75
CA VAL A 153 -4.99 -10.62 14.49
C VAL A 153 -3.95 -9.78 13.75
N TYR A 154 -4.38 -9.01 12.77
CA TYR A 154 -3.52 -8.15 11.95
C TYR A 154 -2.82 -7.08 12.79
N LEU A 155 -3.55 -6.32 13.59
CA LEU A 155 -2.99 -5.26 14.42
C LEU A 155 -2.01 -5.75 15.48
N ASN A 156 -2.20 -7.00 15.97
CA ASN A 156 -1.31 -7.60 16.97
C ASN A 156 -0.17 -8.43 16.39
N SER A 157 -0.30 -8.93 15.17
CA SER A 157 0.59 -9.94 14.61
C SER A 157 1.14 -9.59 13.23
N SER A 158 0.76 -8.46 12.68
CA SER A 158 1.14 -7.96 11.34
C SER A 158 0.69 -8.81 10.15
N PHE A 159 -0.19 -9.78 10.32
CA PHE A 159 -0.73 -10.59 9.21
C PHE A 159 -2.19 -10.97 9.44
N PHE A 160 -2.88 -11.25 8.36
CA PHE A 160 -4.25 -11.74 8.36
C PHE A 160 -4.30 -13.27 8.39
N ARG A 161 -5.33 -13.82 9.04
CA ARG A 161 -5.65 -15.25 8.94
C ARG A 161 -6.79 -15.42 7.94
N THR A 162 -6.51 -15.86 6.73
CA THR A 162 -7.49 -16.00 5.64
C THR A 162 -8.76 -16.75 6.06
N ASN A 163 -8.65 -17.87 6.78
CA ASN A 163 -9.81 -18.64 7.20
C ASN A 163 -10.71 -17.89 8.20
N SER A 164 -10.12 -17.17 9.16
CA SER A 164 -10.88 -16.34 10.11
C SER A 164 -11.50 -15.16 9.39
N MET A 165 -10.73 -14.51 8.53
CA MET A 165 -11.16 -13.31 7.81
C MET A 165 -12.29 -13.59 6.83
N ARG A 166 -12.29 -14.74 6.12
CA ARG A 166 -13.40 -15.11 5.25
C ARG A 166 -14.74 -15.17 6.00
N ASN A 167 -14.72 -15.61 7.26
CA ASN A 167 -15.91 -15.61 8.11
C ASN A 167 -16.25 -14.20 8.59
N ASP A 168 -15.25 -13.44 9.05
CA ASP A 168 -15.43 -12.08 9.59
C ASP A 168 -15.93 -11.12 8.50
N LEU A 169 -15.50 -11.29 7.22
CA LEU A 169 -15.90 -10.50 6.06
C LEU A 169 -17.15 -11.06 5.32
N SER A 170 -17.86 -12.00 5.90
CA SER A 170 -19.10 -12.57 5.34
C SER A 170 -20.34 -12.13 6.12
N SER A 171 -20.19 -11.17 7.04
CA SER A 171 -21.31 -10.62 7.80
C SER A 171 -22.13 -9.61 6.94
N THR A 172 -23.35 -9.36 7.37
CA THR A 172 -24.17 -8.27 6.78
C THR A 172 -23.60 -6.88 7.07
N THR A 173 -22.72 -6.80 8.08
CA THR A 173 -22.11 -5.55 8.55
C THR A 173 -20.85 -5.17 7.77
N ILE A 174 -20.00 -6.16 7.45
CA ILE A 174 -18.80 -5.97 6.61
C ILE A 174 -18.84 -6.99 5.49
N ASP A 175 -19.13 -6.54 4.27
CA ASP A 175 -19.19 -7.38 3.09
C ASP A 175 -17.90 -7.28 2.27
N GLY A 176 -17.00 -8.23 2.48
CA GLY A 176 -15.74 -8.34 1.74
C GLY A 176 -14.64 -7.39 2.21
N ILE A 177 -13.62 -7.22 1.35
CA ILE A 177 -12.39 -6.52 1.72
C ILE A 177 -12.44 -5.00 1.49
N ILE A 178 -13.32 -4.52 0.61
CA ILE A 178 -13.39 -3.08 0.27
C ILE A 178 -13.55 -2.23 1.53
N PRO A 179 -14.47 -2.53 2.47
CA PRO A 179 -14.59 -1.75 3.70
C PRO A 179 -13.30 -1.71 4.51
N VAL A 180 -12.59 -2.83 4.60
CA VAL A 180 -11.34 -2.92 5.37
C VAL A 180 -10.24 -2.12 4.71
N ILE A 181 -10.04 -2.26 3.40
CA ILE A 181 -9.05 -1.46 2.65
C ILE A 181 -9.36 0.04 2.78
N SER A 182 -10.64 0.44 2.60
CA SER A 182 -11.06 1.84 2.73
C SER A 182 -10.71 2.42 4.10
N MET A 183 -10.99 1.67 5.17
CA MET A 183 -10.63 2.07 6.53
C MET A 183 -9.10 2.15 6.72
N LEU A 184 -8.32 1.23 6.17
CA LEU A 184 -6.86 1.27 6.25
C LEU A 184 -6.27 2.43 5.41
N MET A 185 -6.90 2.79 4.29
CA MET A 185 -6.59 4.00 3.53
C MET A 185 -6.83 5.26 4.37
N ALA A 186 -7.97 5.34 5.05
CA ALA A 186 -8.26 6.47 5.95
C ALA A 186 -7.24 6.57 7.10
N LYS A 187 -6.76 5.45 7.66
CA LYS A 187 -5.67 5.42 8.65
C LYS A 187 -4.32 5.88 8.08
N SER A 188 -4.15 5.81 6.78
CA SER A 188 -2.95 6.27 6.06
C SER A 188 -3.09 7.70 5.51
N ASP A 189 -4.06 8.46 6.01
CA ASP A 189 -4.35 9.83 5.58
C ASP A 189 -4.70 9.94 4.09
N CYS A 190 -5.33 8.91 3.53
CA CYS A 190 -5.79 8.88 2.14
C CYS A 190 -7.27 9.20 2.01
N GLN A 191 -7.63 9.84 0.90
CA GLN A 191 -9.02 10.07 0.47
C GLN A 191 -9.32 9.23 -0.77
N ILE A 192 -10.51 8.61 -0.79
CA ILE A 192 -10.96 7.78 -1.90
C ILE A 192 -11.68 8.67 -2.92
N ILE A 193 -11.27 8.57 -4.18
CA ILE A 193 -11.90 9.25 -5.32
C ILE A 193 -13.04 8.41 -5.86
N SER A 194 -12.77 7.11 -6.09
CA SER A 194 -13.78 6.19 -6.65
C SER A 194 -13.45 4.74 -6.32
N ILE A 195 -14.48 3.91 -6.30
CA ILE A 195 -14.40 2.45 -6.21
C ILE A 195 -15.17 1.87 -7.40
N THR A 196 -14.48 1.19 -8.30
CA THR A 196 -15.06 0.68 -9.53
C THR A 196 -14.80 -0.81 -9.69
N TYR A 197 -15.84 -1.63 -9.85
CA TYR A 197 -15.65 -3.03 -10.17
C TYR A 197 -15.12 -3.18 -11.59
N LYS A 198 -14.23 -4.14 -11.79
CA LYS A 198 -13.57 -4.38 -13.08
C LYS A 198 -13.89 -5.78 -13.59
N GLN A 199 -13.78 -5.93 -14.90
CA GLN A 199 -13.80 -7.21 -15.59
C GLN A 199 -12.71 -7.26 -16.64
N LEU A 200 -12.27 -8.47 -16.99
CA LEU A 200 -11.28 -8.68 -18.05
C LEU A 200 -11.95 -9.38 -19.21
N GLY A 201 -11.81 -8.81 -20.38
CA GLY A 201 -12.14 -9.46 -21.64
C GLY A 201 -11.25 -10.68 -21.91
N ASP A 202 -11.57 -11.47 -22.91
CA ASP A 202 -10.81 -12.65 -23.31
C ASP A 202 -9.40 -12.29 -23.82
N ASP A 203 -9.25 -11.08 -24.36
CA ASP A 203 -7.98 -10.49 -24.78
C ASP A 203 -7.15 -9.93 -23.60
N GLY A 204 -7.70 -10.01 -22.36
CA GLY A 204 -7.11 -9.46 -21.14
C GLY A 204 -7.17 -7.93 -21.05
N THR A 205 -8.03 -7.27 -21.82
CA THR A 205 -8.33 -5.84 -21.64
C THR A 205 -9.22 -5.66 -20.41
N MET A 206 -8.84 -4.71 -19.54
CA MET A 206 -9.64 -4.39 -18.36
C MET A 206 -10.67 -3.31 -18.69
N THR A 207 -11.91 -3.56 -18.30
CA THR A 207 -13.04 -2.63 -18.44
C THR A 207 -13.83 -2.54 -17.14
N ASP A 208 -14.66 -1.52 -17.02
CA ASP A 208 -15.56 -1.36 -15.89
C ASP A 208 -16.67 -2.42 -15.94
N SER A 209 -17.11 -2.85 -14.77
CA SER A 209 -18.23 -3.76 -14.59
C SER A 209 -19.36 -3.06 -13.86
N GLU A 210 -20.56 -3.06 -14.44
CA GLU A 210 -21.78 -2.55 -13.80
C GLU A 210 -22.23 -3.40 -12.60
N LYS A 211 -21.72 -4.62 -12.50
CA LYS A 211 -22.07 -5.57 -11.44
C LYS A 211 -20.86 -5.82 -10.53
N LYS A 212 -21.13 -6.20 -9.28
CA LYS A 212 -20.10 -6.69 -8.37
C LYS A 212 -19.28 -7.77 -9.05
N SER A 213 -17.97 -7.63 -8.96
CA SER A 213 -17.01 -8.53 -9.57
C SER A 213 -15.96 -8.95 -8.54
N SER A 214 -15.19 -9.97 -8.86
CA SER A 214 -14.03 -10.41 -8.05
C SER A 214 -12.83 -9.45 -8.16
N TRP A 215 -12.93 -8.40 -8.96
CA TRP A 215 -11.87 -7.44 -9.20
C TRP A 215 -12.38 -6.02 -9.00
N VAL A 216 -11.56 -5.19 -8.34
CA VAL A 216 -11.93 -3.81 -8.03
C VAL A 216 -10.72 -2.90 -8.22
N GLU A 217 -11.00 -1.68 -8.69
CA GLU A 217 -10.09 -0.55 -8.73
C GLU A 217 -10.54 0.47 -7.69
N ILE A 218 -9.61 0.94 -6.88
CA ILE A 218 -9.81 2.04 -5.94
C ILE A 218 -8.84 3.15 -6.33
N ARG A 219 -9.36 4.30 -6.76
CA ARG A 219 -8.59 5.51 -7.01
C ARG A 219 -8.60 6.36 -5.76
N PHE A 220 -7.45 6.89 -5.38
CA PHE A 220 -7.29 7.63 -4.14
C PHE A 220 -6.11 8.60 -4.24
N PHE A 221 -5.98 9.47 -3.25
CA PHE A 221 -4.81 10.33 -3.05
C PHE A 221 -4.53 10.51 -1.56
N ARG A 222 -3.32 10.93 -1.21
CA ARG A 222 -2.95 11.31 0.15
C ARG A 222 -3.22 12.79 0.37
N ASN A 223 -3.77 13.18 1.52
CA ASN A 223 -4.09 14.58 1.85
C ASN A 223 -2.88 15.52 1.72
N SER A 224 -1.67 15.06 2.04
CA SER A 224 -0.44 15.85 1.91
C SER A 224 0.02 16.05 0.46
N THR A 225 -0.48 15.27 -0.49
CA THR A 225 -0.15 15.34 -1.93
C THR A 225 -1.39 15.20 -2.79
N PRO A 226 -2.37 16.14 -2.69
CA PRO A 226 -3.68 16.00 -3.32
C PRO A 226 -3.67 16.13 -4.85
N GLN A 227 -2.54 16.37 -5.45
CA GLN A 227 -2.33 16.39 -6.89
C GLN A 227 -1.81 15.04 -7.44
N HIS A 228 -1.41 14.10 -6.56
CA HIS A 228 -0.89 12.80 -6.95
C HIS A 228 -1.97 11.73 -6.77
N GLU A 229 -2.61 11.37 -7.87
CA GLU A 229 -3.57 10.27 -7.90
C GLU A 229 -2.84 8.94 -7.90
N GLN A 230 -3.32 8.03 -7.05
CA GLN A 230 -2.82 6.67 -6.91
C GLN A 230 -3.94 5.66 -7.17
N THR A 231 -3.61 4.48 -7.62
CA THR A 231 -4.58 3.43 -7.93
C THR A 231 -4.24 2.14 -7.21
N LEU A 232 -5.23 1.54 -6.56
CA LEU A 232 -5.14 0.19 -6.02
C LEU A 232 -6.04 -0.74 -6.82
N TYR A 233 -5.46 -1.79 -7.38
CA TYR A 233 -6.19 -2.93 -7.93
C TYR A 233 -6.18 -4.08 -6.92
N TYR A 234 -7.36 -4.62 -6.62
CA TYR A 234 -7.47 -5.86 -5.85
C TYR A 234 -8.15 -6.94 -6.69
N PHE A 235 -7.51 -8.11 -6.73
CA PHE A 235 -7.98 -9.27 -7.45
C PHE A 235 -8.27 -10.40 -6.47
N SER A 236 -9.55 -10.74 -6.28
CA SER A 236 -9.97 -11.93 -5.53
C SER A 236 -9.79 -13.14 -6.42
N CYS A 237 -8.75 -13.94 -6.16
CA CYS A 237 -8.47 -15.13 -6.95
C CYS A 237 -7.61 -16.15 -6.19
N ASN A 238 -7.69 -17.40 -6.60
CA ASN A 238 -6.72 -18.41 -6.22
C ASN A 238 -5.46 -18.26 -7.11
N ALA A 239 -4.35 -17.89 -6.49
CA ALA A 239 -3.08 -17.64 -7.19
C ALA A 239 -2.27 -18.93 -7.53
N ALA A 240 -2.78 -20.13 -7.19
CA ALA A 240 -2.19 -21.39 -7.65
C ALA A 240 -2.27 -21.51 -9.18
N ASP A 241 -1.33 -22.16 -9.81
CA ASP A 241 -1.20 -22.28 -11.28
C ASP A 241 -2.48 -22.78 -11.97
N SER A 242 -3.23 -23.68 -11.31
CA SER A 242 -4.52 -24.19 -11.79
C SER A 242 -5.70 -23.27 -11.46
N GLY A 243 -5.56 -22.38 -10.50
CA GLY A 243 -6.62 -21.48 -10.01
C GLY A 243 -6.51 -20.05 -10.54
N LEU A 244 -5.34 -19.64 -11.01
CA LEU A 244 -5.10 -18.32 -11.56
C LEU A 244 -5.73 -18.18 -12.94
N PRO A 245 -6.76 -17.31 -13.12
CA PRO A 245 -7.38 -17.12 -14.42
C PRO A 245 -6.34 -16.70 -15.49
N ALA A 246 -6.35 -17.35 -16.64
CA ALA A 246 -5.34 -17.09 -17.69
C ALA A 246 -5.35 -15.63 -18.14
N ARG A 247 -6.51 -15.01 -18.30
CA ARG A 247 -6.65 -13.59 -18.65
C ARG A 247 -6.11 -12.65 -17.57
N LEU A 248 -6.26 -12.98 -16.28
CA LEU A 248 -5.65 -12.21 -15.19
C LEU A 248 -4.13 -12.32 -15.23
N HIS A 249 -3.59 -13.52 -15.44
CA HIS A 249 -2.15 -13.71 -15.58
C HIS A 249 -1.56 -12.93 -16.77
N GLN A 250 -2.26 -12.92 -17.92
CA GLN A 250 -1.87 -12.10 -19.08
C GLN A 250 -1.92 -10.61 -18.76
N TYR A 251 -2.99 -10.14 -18.10
CA TYR A 251 -3.11 -8.74 -17.67
C TYR A 251 -1.96 -8.35 -16.74
N LEU A 252 -1.68 -9.15 -15.72
CA LEU A 252 -0.58 -8.88 -14.78
C LEU A 252 0.76 -8.75 -15.52
N ASN A 253 1.11 -9.69 -16.39
CA ASN A 253 2.38 -9.62 -17.12
C ASN A 253 2.44 -8.35 -18.00
N ARG A 254 1.36 -7.98 -18.70
CA ARG A 254 1.34 -6.76 -19.53
C ARG A 254 1.38 -5.47 -18.69
N SER A 255 0.65 -5.42 -17.58
CA SER A 255 0.56 -4.21 -16.74
C SER A 255 1.82 -3.95 -15.94
N LEU A 256 2.65 -4.96 -15.71
CA LEU A 256 3.93 -4.86 -15.00
C LEU A 256 5.11 -4.65 -15.95
N GLU A 257 4.94 -4.93 -17.24
CA GLU A 257 6.02 -4.84 -18.24
C GLU A 257 6.57 -3.43 -18.37
N GLY A 258 7.92 -3.32 -18.35
CA GLY A 258 8.61 -2.04 -18.50
C GLY A 258 8.46 -1.06 -17.33
N ARG A 259 7.71 -1.39 -16.29
CA ARG A 259 7.52 -0.54 -15.12
C ARG A 259 8.52 -0.86 -14.00
N GLN A 260 8.73 0.12 -13.11
CA GLN A 260 9.55 -0.07 -11.92
C GLN A 260 8.73 -0.77 -10.83
N VAL A 261 8.72 -2.12 -10.89
CA VAL A 261 7.93 -2.97 -9.99
C VAL A 261 8.76 -3.37 -8.78
N VAL A 262 8.22 -3.13 -7.59
CA VAL A 262 8.68 -3.75 -6.35
C VAL A 262 7.64 -4.76 -5.87
N THR A 263 8.09 -5.96 -5.50
CA THR A 263 7.21 -6.95 -4.88
C THR A 263 7.41 -6.99 -3.37
N PHE A 264 6.29 -7.01 -2.66
CA PHE A 264 6.25 -7.21 -1.22
C PHE A 264 5.54 -8.53 -0.88
N LEU A 265 6.16 -9.38 -0.06
CA LEU A 265 5.60 -10.64 0.41
C LEU A 265 5.78 -10.76 1.92
N LYS A 266 4.70 -10.88 2.64
CA LYS A 266 4.69 -11.00 4.08
C LYS A 266 3.70 -12.08 4.51
N ALA A 267 4.17 -13.03 5.31
CA ALA A 267 3.32 -14.12 5.80
C ALA A 267 2.60 -14.87 4.64
N ALA A 268 3.32 -15.13 3.55
CA ALA A 268 2.79 -15.74 2.32
C ALA A 268 2.56 -17.25 2.43
N SER A 269 2.51 -17.77 3.66
CA SER A 269 2.19 -19.18 3.98
C SER A 269 3.07 -20.20 3.24
N TYR A 270 4.28 -19.80 2.88
CA TYR A 270 5.22 -20.64 2.12
C TYR A 270 4.65 -21.16 0.78
N LEU A 271 3.65 -20.48 0.23
CA LEU A 271 3.01 -20.89 -1.03
C LEU A 271 4.00 -20.84 -2.19
N MET A 272 4.92 -19.87 -2.19
CA MET A 272 5.96 -19.74 -3.21
C MET A 272 7.00 -20.88 -3.20
N HIS A 273 7.02 -21.72 -2.15
CA HIS A 273 7.86 -22.91 -2.08
C HIS A 273 7.28 -24.08 -2.89
N LYS A 274 5.98 -24.04 -3.22
CA LYS A 274 5.27 -25.10 -3.93
C LYS A 274 5.46 -24.95 -5.45
N SER A 275 5.58 -26.09 -6.15
CA SER A 275 5.74 -26.11 -7.61
C SER A 275 4.53 -25.50 -8.33
N TYR A 276 3.33 -25.68 -7.78
CA TYR A 276 2.08 -25.23 -8.38
C TYR A 276 1.73 -23.75 -8.10
N PHE A 277 2.69 -22.94 -7.63
CA PHE A 277 2.66 -21.47 -7.61
C PHE A 277 3.73 -20.88 -8.52
N SER A 278 4.16 -21.63 -9.54
CA SER A 278 5.24 -21.23 -10.42
C SER A 278 4.92 -19.99 -11.26
N LYS A 279 3.68 -19.82 -11.71
CA LYS A 279 3.26 -18.66 -12.51
C LYS A 279 3.47 -17.34 -11.76
N ILE A 280 2.95 -17.24 -10.55
CA ILE A 280 3.09 -16.00 -9.73
C ILE A 280 4.56 -15.77 -9.36
N ARG A 281 5.29 -16.82 -8.96
CA ARG A 281 6.72 -16.71 -8.66
C ARG A 281 7.52 -16.21 -9.87
N ASN A 282 7.27 -16.75 -11.05
CA ASN A 282 7.95 -16.33 -12.27
C ASN A 282 7.58 -14.90 -12.68
N THR A 283 6.31 -14.49 -12.54
CA THR A 283 5.88 -13.11 -12.75
C THR A 283 6.67 -12.16 -11.84
N ILE A 284 6.81 -12.48 -10.55
CA ILE A 284 7.58 -11.67 -9.59
C ILE A 284 9.04 -11.57 -10.03
N LEU A 285 9.71 -12.72 -10.24
CA LEU A 285 11.13 -12.75 -10.57
C LEU A 285 11.44 -12.08 -11.92
N HIS A 286 10.49 -12.11 -12.86
CA HIS A 286 10.64 -11.47 -14.17
C HIS A 286 10.52 -9.96 -14.08
N HIS A 287 9.45 -9.46 -13.48
CA HIS A 287 9.09 -8.04 -13.55
C HIS A 287 9.66 -7.18 -12.42
N SER A 288 9.96 -7.76 -11.24
CA SER A 288 10.41 -6.96 -10.10
C SER A 288 11.88 -6.59 -10.22
N PHE A 289 12.19 -5.32 -9.95
CA PHE A 289 13.58 -4.89 -9.73
C PHE A 289 14.02 -5.09 -8.27
N ALA A 290 13.06 -5.18 -7.34
CA ALA A 290 13.30 -5.51 -5.95
C ALA A 290 12.17 -6.37 -5.36
N VAL A 291 12.53 -7.27 -4.44
CA VAL A 291 11.60 -8.11 -3.69
C VAL A 291 11.92 -7.97 -2.20
N LEU A 292 10.93 -7.54 -1.43
CA LEU A 292 10.99 -7.43 0.02
C LEU A 292 10.09 -8.51 0.63
N GLN A 293 10.65 -9.38 1.47
CA GLN A 293 9.88 -10.51 1.99
C GLN A 293 10.39 -11.05 3.32
N ASP A 294 9.53 -11.78 4.04
CA ASP A 294 9.94 -12.71 5.09
C ASP A 294 10.29 -14.10 4.51
N ASP A 295 10.75 -15.02 5.34
CA ASP A 295 11.13 -16.38 4.91
C ASP A 295 9.99 -17.20 4.32
N SER A 296 8.74 -16.76 4.46
CA SER A 296 7.56 -17.43 3.90
C SER A 296 7.29 -17.09 2.43
N GLY A 297 8.05 -16.17 1.85
CA GLY A 297 7.96 -15.74 0.46
C GLY A 297 8.63 -16.69 -0.52
N ILE A 298 9.31 -16.16 -1.53
CA ILE A 298 10.06 -16.93 -2.53
C ILE A 298 11.31 -17.52 -1.88
N PRO A 299 11.59 -18.82 -2.05
CA PRO A 299 12.80 -19.43 -1.51
C PRO A 299 14.09 -18.76 -2.00
N TYR A 300 15.06 -18.64 -1.08
CA TYR A 300 16.35 -17.98 -1.36
C TYR A 300 17.05 -18.51 -2.62
N ARG A 301 17.00 -19.80 -2.88
CA ARG A 301 17.62 -20.43 -4.07
C ARG A 301 17.21 -19.83 -5.41
N PHE A 302 16.08 -19.10 -5.48
CA PHE A 302 15.63 -18.42 -6.69
C PHE A 302 16.28 -17.04 -6.89
N PHE A 303 17.00 -16.54 -5.90
CA PHE A 303 17.68 -15.23 -5.95
C PHE A 303 19.20 -15.34 -6.14
N ALA A 304 19.78 -16.55 -6.10
CA ALA A 304 21.21 -16.78 -5.87
C ALA A 304 22.18 -16.12 -6.85
N SER A 305 21.84 -15.94 -8.14
CA SER A 305 22.81 -15.44 -9.16
C SER A 305 22.55 -14.02 -9.60
N ASP A 306 21.30 -13.66 -9.79
CA ASP A 306 20.89 -12.42 -10.48
C ASP A 306 20.45 -11.31 -9.53
N TRP A 307 20.60 -11.55 -8.22
CA TRP A 307 20.10 -10.65 -7.18
C TRP A 307 21.15 -10.40 -6.11
N ASP A 308 21.21 -9.15 -5.67
CA ASP A 308 21.92 -8.76 -4.45
C ASP A 308 20.95 -8.84 -3.27
N VAL A 309 21.31 -9.67 -2.28
CA VAL A 309 20.42 -9.95 -1.15
C VAL A 309 20.98 -9.38 0.14
N THR A 310 20.18 -8.56 0.81
CA THR A 310 20.47 -8.04 2.16
C THR A 310 19.51 -8.71 3.15
N LEU A 311 20.06 -9.21 4.25
CA LEU A 311 19.32 -9.93 5.28
C LEU A 311 19.20 -9.10 6.56
N TYR A 312 18.01 -9.16 7.19
CA TYR A 312 17.71 -8.48 8.43
C TYR A 312 17.07 -9.42 9.44
N GLY A 313 17.45 -9.30 10.69
CA GLY A 313 16.86 -10.04 11.80
C GLY A 313 17.45 -11.42 12.00
N THR A 314 16.61 -12.42 12.21
CA THR A 314 17.04 -13.78 12.53
C THR A 314 16.18 -14.80 11.84
N TYR A 315 16.75 -15.64 11.02
CA TYR A 315 16.07 -16.81 10.48
C TYR A 315 16.03 -17.91 11.54
N LYS A 316 14.87 -18.49 11.72
CA LYS A 316 14.63 -19.69 12.52
C LYS A 316 13.86 -20.68 11.68
N ARG A 317 13.70 -21.88 12.23
CA ARG A 317 12.84 -22.87 11.56
C ARG A 317 11.44 -22.31 11.33
N PRO A 318 10.80 -22.64 10.21
CA PRO A 318 9.41 -22.28 9.97
C PRO A 318 8.50 -22.68 11.12
N LEU A 319 7.34 -22.02 11.24
CA LEU A 319 6.33 -22.45 12.23
C LEU A 319 6.03 -23.93 12.08
N ARG A 320 5.75 -24.61 13.20
CA ARG A 320 5.46 -26.06 13.21
C ARG A 320 4.41 -26.48 12.17
N LEU A 321 3.43 -25.59 11.91
CA LEU A 321 2.41 -25.81 10.87
C LEU A 321 3.00 -25.96 9.46
N PHE A 322 4.17 -25.40 9.20
CA PHE A 322 4.83 -25.39 7.88
C PHE A 322 6.18 -26.12 7.89
N ALA A 323 6.55 -26.76 9.01
CA ALA A 323 7.92 -27.23 9.26
C ALA A 323 8.42 -28.30 8.28
N GLU A 324 7.52 -29.11 7.70
CA GLU A 324 7.91 -30.29 6.93
C GLU A 324 8.41 -29.97 5.50
N MET A 325 8.17 -28.74 4.98
CA MET A 325 8.38 -28.47 3.55
C MET A 325 9.08 -27.16 3.25
N THR A 326 9.59 -26.44 4.25
CA THR A 326 9.89 -25.02 4.07
C THR A 326 11.19 -24.54 4.72
N TYR A 327 11.94 -25.43 5.36
CA TYR A 327 13.25 -25.08 5.88
C TYR A 327 14.24 -24.88 4.73
N GLN A 328 15.00 -23.80 4.79
CA GLN A 328 15.96 -23.38 3.76
C GLN A 328 17.37 -23.41 4.38
N GLU A 329 18.13 -24.49 4.13
CA GLU A 329 19.50 -24.66 4.66
C GLU A 329 20.44 -23.59 4.11
N ASP A 330 20.26 -23.20 2.85
CA ASP A 330 21.00 -22.15 2.18
C ASP A 330 20.76 -20.78 2.86
N LEU A 331 19.52 -20.45 3.14
CA LEU A 331 19.15 -19.22 3.85
C LEU A 331 19.65 -19.23 5.30
N ASP A 332 19.52 -20.35 6.01
CA ASP A 332 19.99 -20.49 7.39
C ASP A 332 21.50 -20.24 7.50
N SER A 333 22.26 -20.81 6.58
CA SER A 333 23.71 -20.61 6.50
C SER A 333 24.08 -19.14 6.31
N LEU A 334 23.33 -18.38 5.52
CA LEU A 334 23.55 -16.95 5.32
C LEU A 334 23.22 -16.13 6.57
N TYR A 335 22.15 -16.51 7.30
CA TYR A 335 21.78 -15.84 8.55
C TYR A 335 22.76 -16.09 9.70
N MET A 336 23.66 -17.06 9.58
CA MET A 336 24.81 -17.27 10.47
C MET A 336 26.02 -16.39 10.14
N GLY A 337 26.00 -15.73 8.98
CA GLY A 337 27.08 -14.85 8.53
C GLY A 337 27.13 -13.50 9.23
N PRO A 338 28.25 -12.75 9.07
CA PRO A 338 28.47 -11.47 9.73
C PRO A 338 27.67 -10.31 9.12
N ASP A 339 27.13 -10.47 7.91
CA ASP A 339 26.52 -9.37 7.14
C ASP A 339 25.02 -9.19 7.43
N VAL A 340 24.47 -9.95 8.38
CA VAL A 340 23.07 -9.85 8.77
C VAL A 340 22.83 -8.59 9.60
N ARG A 341 21.91 -7.74 9.15
CA ARG A 341 21.57 -6.48 9.81
C ARG A 341 20.52 -6.68 10.92
N PRO A 342 20.49 -5.83 11.94
CA PRO A 342 19.48 -5.92 12.99
C PRO A 342 18.07 -5.63 12.46
N LEU A 343 17.07 -6.26 13.08
CA LEU A 343 15.65 -6.00 12.87
C LEU A 343 14.96 -5.90 14.23
N ASP A 344 14.45 -4.72 14.57
CA ASP A 344 13.92 -4.43 15.90
C ASP A 344 12.38 -4.39 15.95
N PHE A 345 11.71 -4.86 14.87
CA PHE A 345 10.25 -4.97 14.79
C PHE A 345 9.81 -6.35 14.31
N ARG A 346 8.53 -6.62 14.53
CA ARG A 346 7.91 -7.86 14.08
C ARG A 346 7.34 -7.70 12.69
N ILE A 347 7.69 -8.64 11.80
CA ILE A 347 7.08 -8.82 10.50
C ILE A 347 6.96 -10.32 10.18
N GLY A 348 5.92 -10.71 9.46
CA GLY A 348 5.67 -12.13 9.13
C GLY A 348 5.31 -12.99 10.34
N TYR A 349 5.53 -14.31 10.21
CA TYR A 349 5.08 -15.28 11.21
C TYR A 349 5.99 -15.41 12.42
N ASN A 350 7.29 -15.21 12.25
CA ASN A 350 8.32 -15.59 13.21
C ASN A 350 8.54 -14.55 14.33
N LYS A 351 9.02 -15.04 15.48
CA LYS A 351 9.58 -14.25 16.58
C LYS A 351 10.86 -14.92 17.08
N PRO A 352 12.02 -14.28 16.96
CA PRO A 352 12.27 -13.03 16.22
C PRO A 352 11.96 -13.13 14.76
N SER A 353 11.77 -11.98 14.12
CA SER A 353 11.44 -11.89 12.70
C SER A 353 12.69 -11.89 11.83
N ASN A 354 12.49 -12.20 10.56
CA ASN A 354 13.47 -12.03 9.50
C ASN A 354 12.89 -11.20 8.37
N TRP A 355 13.75 -10.56 7.60
CA TRP A 355 13.39 -9.88 6.38
C TRP A 355 14.55 -9.98 5.38
N MET A 356 14.19 -10.24 4.15
CA MET A 356 15.10 -10.33 3.02
C MET A 356 14.74 -9.24 2.02
N CYS A 357 15.71 -8.42 1.66
CA CYS A 357 15.62 -7.42 0.61
C CYS A 357 16.51 -7.85 -0.55
N SER A 358 15.88 -8.26 -1.65
CA SER A 358 16.58 -8.72 -2.87
C SER A 358 16.46 -7.67 -3.96
N ARG A 359 17.58 -7.21 -4.52
CA ARG A 359 17.68 -6.25 -5.62
C ARG A 359 18.18 -6.95 -6.86
N LYS A 360 17.49 -6.78 -7.99
CA LYS A 360 17.94 -7.34 -9.28
C LYS A 360 19.17 -6.57 -9.77
N LYS A 361 20.20 -7.31 -10.21
CA LYS A 361 21.46 -6.74 -10.75
C LYS A 361 21.28 -6.06 -12.09
#